data_7cfd1c7d15f69e2c30612b229106e308
#
_entry.id   7cfd1c7d15f69e2c30612b229106e308
#
_cell.length_a   1.000
_cell.length_b   1.000
_cell.length_c   1.000
_cell.angle_alpha   90.00
_cell.angle_beta   90.00
_cell.angle_gamma   90.00
#
_symmetry.space_group_name_H-M   'P 1'
#
loop_
_entity.id
_entity.type
_entity.pdbx_description
1 polymer ?
#
loop_
_entity_poly.entity_id
_entity_poly.type
_entity_poly.pdbx_seq_one_letter_code
_entity_poly.pdbx_strand_id
1 'polypeptide(L)'
;MRCVDGSEHAADVLILATGFKVFENGNMPPFPVRGAEGADLETFWNEHRYQAFQGISVPRFPNFFSILGPYGYNGSSYFNLIETQMAHIVRCLQHARERAATRVEVSAAANTAYFESMLAR
;
A
#
# COMPACT_ATOMS: atom_id res chain seq x y z
N MET A 1 21.61 -29.93 -2.87
CA MET A 1 21.41 -28.49 -2.66
C MET A 1 22.07 -28.07 -1.36
N ARG A 2 22.80 -26.95 -1.33
CA ARG A 2 23.45 -26.45 -0.12
C ARG A 2 22.78 -25.13 0.31
N CYS A 3 22.37 -25.04 1.56
CA CYS A 3 21.73 -23.86 2.13
C CYS A 3 22.76 -22.86 2.71
N VAL A 4 22.32 -21.63 2.99
CA VAL A 4 23.19 -20.55 3.53
C VAL A 4 23.72 -20.90 4.92
N ASP A 5 22.96 -21.67 5.71
CA ASP A 5 23.36 -22.20 7.02
C ASP A 5 24.39 -23.36 6.95
N GLY A 6 24.77 -23.77 5.74
CA GLY A 6 25.70 -24.84 5.47
C GLY A 6 25.09 -26.25 5.43
N SER A 7 23.79 -26.39 5.68
CA SER A 7 23.10 -27.67 5.57
C SER A 7 23.04 -28.14 4.10
N GLU A 8 23.08 -29.46 3.90
CA GLU A 8 23.01 -30.08 2.58
C GLU A 8 21.78 -31.00 2.49
N HIS A 9 21.04 -30.86 1.41
CA HIS A 9 19.86 -31.67 1.12
C HIS A 9 20.02 -32.35 -0.23
N ALA A 10 19.91 -33.68 -0.27
CA ALA A 10 19.80 -34.41 -1.51
C ALA A 10 18.41 -34.17 -2.12
N ALA A 11 18.34 -33.87 -3.41
CA ALA A 11 17.09 -33.67 -4.14
C ALA A 11 17.31 -33.98 -5.62
N ASP A 12 16.39 -34.74 -6.21
CA ASP A 12 16.38 -35.02 -7.65
C ASP A 12 15.77 -33.85 -8.45
N VAL A 13 14.86 -33.09 -7.82
CA VAL A 13 14.18 -31.93 -8.43
C VAL A 13 14.14 -30.79 -7.42
N LEU A 14 14.45 -29.58 -7.90
CA LEU A 14 14.31 -28.32 -7.15
C LEU A 14 13.26 -27.45 -7.83
N ILE A 15 12.18 -27.14 -7.09
CA ILE A 15 11.13 -26.22 -7.56
C ILE A 15 11.38 -24.84 -6.91
N LEU A 16 11.68 -23.85 -7.75
CA LEU A 16 11.86 -22.47 -7.30
C LEU A 16 10.51 -21.75 -7.32
N ALA A 17 9.93 -21.52 -6.13
CA ALA A 17 8.68 -20.82 -5.93
C ALA A 17 8.93 -19.54 -5.09
N THR A 18 9.90 -18.71 -5.51
CA THR A 18 10.44 -17.57 -4.77
C THR A 18 9.53 -16.34 -4.80
N GLY A 19 8.42 -16.36 -5.55
CA GLY A 19 7.47 -15.24 -5.66
C GLY A 19 8.00 -14.07 -6.50
N PHE A 20 7.30 -12.96 -6.40
CA PHE A 20 7.64 -11.70 -7.07
C PHE A 20 8.13 -10.67 -6.05
N LYS A 21 9.01 -9.78 -6.48
CA LYS A 21 9.45 -8.61 -5.72
C LYS A 21 8.42 -7.47 -5.89
N VAL A 22 7.24 -7.64 -5.32
CA VAL A 22 6.10 -6.75 -5.55
C VAL A 22 6.30 -5.37 -4.91
N PHE A 23 7.07 -5.29 -3.82
CA PHE A 23 7.21 -4.09 -2.97
C PHE A 23 8.64 -3.54 -2.96
N GLU A 24 9.42 -3.74 -4.02
CA GLU A 24 10.71 -3.10 -4.16
C GLU A 24 10.56 -1.68 -4.72
N ASN A 25 11.50 -0.80 -4.33
CA ASN A 25 11.62 0.56 -4.84
C ASN A 25 11.59 0.56 -6.38
N GLY A 26 10.80 1.44 -6.97
CA GLY A 26 10.59 1.55 -8.40
C GLY A 26 9.56 0.58 -9.01
N ASN A 27 8.99 -0.33 -8.21
CA ASN A 27 7.99 -1.28 -8.72
C ASN A 27 6.54 -0.83 -8.51
N MET A 28 6.28 0.09 -7.56
CA MET A 28 4.91 0.54 -7.31
C MET A 28 4.86 1.97 -6.75
N PRO A 29 4.21 2.87 -7.44
CA PRO A 29 3.79 2.78 -8.84
C PRO A 29 5.02 2.88 -9.78
N PRO A 30 4.96 2.33 -11.00
CA PRO A 30 6.10 2.37 -11.95
C PRO A 30 6.28 3.75 -12.61
N PHE A 31 5.85 4.79 -11.95
CA PHE A 31 5.93 6.19 -12.37
C PHE A 31 5.96 7.10 -11.13
N PRO A 32 6.58 8.28 -11.21
CA PRO A 32 6.64 9.21 -10.08
C PRO A 32 5.24 9.75 -9.74
N VAL A 33 4.87 9.69 -8.46
CA VAL A 33 3.66 10.32 -7.93
C VAL A 33 4.06 11.51 -7.08
N ARG A 34 3.58 12.69 -7.47
CA ARG A 34 3.82 13.96 -6.77
C ARG A 34 2.60 14.39 -5.99
N GLY A 35 2.80 14.67 -4.72
CA GLY A 35 1.78 15.13 -3.80
C GLY A 35 1.82 16.63 -3.54
N ALA A 36 1.19 17.05 -2.45
CA ALA A 36 1.20 18.45 -2.00
C ALA A 36 2.63 18.90 -1.64
N GLU A 37 2.93 20.16 -1.88
CA GLU A 37 4.22 20.78 -1.55
C GLU A 37 5.43 20.04 -2.15
N GLY A 38 5.25 19.42 -3.32
CA GLY A 38 6.31 18.69 -4.00
C GLY A 38 6.66 17.34 -3.36
N ALA A 39 5.83 16.82 -2.45
CA ALA A 39 6.04 15.49 -1.86
C ALA A 39 6.17 14.43 -2.96
N ASP A 40 7.14 13.53 -2.79
CA ASP A 40 7.35 12.39 -3.66
C ASP A 40 6.96 11.10 -2.92
N LEU A 41 6.16 10.24 -3.55
CA LEU A 41 5.58 9.07 -2.90
C LEU A 41 6.63 8.02 -2.56
N GLU A 42 7.58 7.79 -3.45
CA GLU A 42 8.67 6.85 -3.21
C GLU A 42 9.55 7.32 -2.05
N THR A 43 9.90 8.63 -2.02
CA THR A 43 10.63 9.24 -0.91
C THR A 43 9.86 9.09 0.40
N PHE A 44 8.55 9.40 0.40
CA PHE A 44 7.71 9.24 1.59
C PHE A 44 7.76 7.80 2.13
N TRP A 45 7.63 6.79 1.26
CA TRP A 45 7.66 5.40 1.67
C TRP A 45 9.05 4.92 2.12
N ASN A 46 10.11 5.44 1.54
CA ASN A 46 11.48 5.15 1.98
C ASN A 46 11.77 5.70 3.39
N GLU A 47 11.26 6.92 3.70
CA GLU A 47 11.47 7.57 5.00
C GLU A 47 10.52 7.04 6.09
N HIS A 48 9.27 6.71 5.74
CA HIS A 48 8.21 6.39 6.68
C HIS A 48 7.71 4.94 6.63
N ARG A 49 8.42 4.06 5.94
CA ARG A 49 8.02 2.69 5.60
C ARG A 49 6.85 2.66 4.63
N TYR A 50 6.72 1.53 3.97
CA TYR A 50 5.66 1.29 2.98
C TYR A 50 4.30 1.21 3.67
N GLN A 51 3.51 2.26 3.62
CA GLN A 51 2.25 2.40 4.35
C GLN A 51 1.20 3.18 3.57
N ALA A 52 -0.08 2.86 3.81
CA ALA A 52 -1.24 3.64 3.37
C ALA A 52 -2.41 3.37 4.33
N PHE A 53 -3.23 4.37 4.60
CA PHE A 53 -4.47 4.20 5.36
C PHE A 53 -5.41 3.26 4.62
N GLN A 54 -5.73 2.12 5.24
CA GLN A 54 -6.53 1.04 4.67
C GLN A 54 -6.06 0.52 3.30
N GLY A 55 -4.77 0.73 2.96
CA GLY A 55 -4.24 0.40 1.64
C GLY A 55 -4.71 1.32 0.52
N ILE A 56 -5.33 2.46 0.83
CA ILE A 56 -6.02 3.31 -0.14
C ILE A 56 -5.37 4.69 -0.25
N SER A 57 -5.14 5.38 0.87
CA SER A 57 -4.75 6.79 0.89
C SER A 57 -3.45 7.03 1.64
N VAL A 58 -2.65 7.96 1.17
CA VAL A 58 -1.37 8.36 1.78
C VAL A 58 -1.43 9.84 2.15
N PRO A 59 -0.99 10.24 3.36
CA PRO A 59 -0.92 11.66 3.74
C PRO A 59 -0.03 12.45 2.79
N ARG A 60 -0.39 13.70 2.51
CA ARG A 60 0.27 14.61 1.56
C ARG A 60 0.05 14.28 0.08
N PHE A 61 -0.79 13.28 -0.23
CA PHE A 61 -1.16 12.92 -1.61
C PHE A 61 -2.67 13.09 -1.81
N PRO A 62 -3.17 14.32 -1.87
CA PRO A 62 -4.60 14.59 -2.05
C PRO A 62 -5.10 14.04 -3.39
N ASN A 63 -6.32 13.51 -3.37
CA ASN A 63 -6.99 12.91 -4.52
C ASN A 63 -6.25 11.71 -5.14
N PHE A 64 -5.23 11.20 -4.47
CA PHE A 64 -4.57 9.96 -4.82
C PHE A 64 -5.17 8.80 -4.04
N PHE A 65 -5.64 7.80 -4.76
CA PHE A 65 -6.17 6.56 -4.18
C PHE A 65 -5.50 5.37 -4.86
N SER A 66 -5.08 4.40 -4.06
CA SER A 66 -4.61 3.11 -4.53
C SER A 66 -5.64 2.02 -4.27
N ILE A 67 -5.64 0.99 -5.08
CA ILE A 67 -6.38 -0.25 -4.84
C ILE A 67 -5.35 -1.33 -4.54
N LEU A 68 -5.61 -2.11 -3.48
CA LEU A 68 -4.68 -3.13 -2.98
C LEU A 68 -3.29 -2.57 -2.66
N GLY A 69 -3.24 -1.33 -2.20
CA GLY A 69 -2.00 -0.69 -1.77
C GLY A 69 -1.44 -1.28 -0.47
N PRO A 70 -0.43 -0.64 0.14
CA PRO A 70 0.24 -1.14 1.34
C PRO A 70 -0.73 -1.58 2.42
N TYR A 71 -0.61 -2.82 2.92
CA TYR A 71 -1.50 -3.46 3.90
C TYR A 71 -2.98 -3.59 3.49
N GLY A 72 -3.33 -3.29 2.23
CA GLY A 72 -4.71 -3.32 1.73
C GLY A 72 -5.11 -4.61 1.00
N TYR A 73 -4.25 -5.63 0.94
CA TYR A 73 -4.46 -6.85 0.15
C TYR A 73 -4.52 -8.14 0.99
N ASN A 74 -4.43 -8.04 2.31
CA ASN A 74 -4.42 -9.20 3.21
C ASN A 74 -5.82 -9.50 3.77
N GLY A 75 -6.12 -10.78 3.93
CA GLY A 75 -7.20 -11.26 4.79
C GLY A 75 -8.53 -11.58 4.11
N SER A 76 -8.68 -11.43 2.79
CA SER A 76 -9.90 -11.79 2.07
C SER A 76 -9.65 -12.05 0.58
N SER A 77 -10.71 -12.40 -0.15
CA SER A 77 -10.68 -12.43 -1.62
C SER A 77 -10.33 -11.05 -2.18
N TYR A 78 -9.45 -10.99 -3.17
CA TYR A 78 -9.09 -9.73 -3.84
C TYR A 78 -10.31 -8.97 -4.39
N PHE A 79 -11.30 -9.69 -4.91
CA PHE A 79 -12.53 -9.06 -5.40
C PHE A 79 -13.28 -8.33 -4.30
N ASN A 80 -13.47 -8.97 -3.14
CA ASN A 80 -14.14 -8.34 -1.99
C ASN A 80 -13.34 -7.13 -1.46
N LEU A 81 -12.01 -7.22 -1.45
CA LEU A 81 -11.15 -6.12 -1.04
C LEU A 81 -11.28 -4.94 -2.00
N ILE A 82 -11.22 -5.19 -3.31
CA ILE A 82 -11.38 -4.17 -4.35
C ILE A 82 -12.75 -3.48 -4.23
N GLU A 83 -13.84 -4.26 -4.11
CA GLU A 83 -15.19 -3.71 -3.97
C GLU A 83 -15.34 -2.84 -2.72
N THR A 84 -14.79 -3.30 -1.59
CA THR A 84 -14.82 -2.56 -0.32
C THR A 84 -14.02 -1.26 -0.41
N GLN A 85 -12.82 -1.31 -1.00
CA GLN A 85 -11.97 -0.14 -1.19
C GLN A 85 -12.59 0.85 -2.18
N MET A 86 -13.16 0.37 -3.28
CA MET A 86 -13.89 1.22 -4.23
C MET A 86 -15.10 1.89 -3.59
N ALA A 87 -15.89 1.16 -2.79
CA ALA A 87 -17.02 1.74 -2.07
C ALA A 87 -16.57 2.84 -1.09
N HIS A 88 -15.42 2.68 -0.43
CA HIS A 88 -14.84 3.72 0.41
C HIS A 88 -14.45 4.96 -0.41
N ILE A 89 -13.74 4.79 -1.51
CA ILE A 89 -13.33 5.89 -2.40
C ILE A 89 -14.56 6.66 -2.90
N VAL A 90 -15.58 5.95 -3.37
CA VAL A 90 -16.83 6.56 -3.87
C VAL A 90 -17.50 7.41 -2.77
N ARG A 91 -17.57 6.89 -1.52
CA ARG A 91 -18.12 7.68 -0.39
C ARG A 91 -17.30 8.95 -0.12
N CYS A 92 -15.97 8.86 -0.16
CA CYS A 92 -15.11 10.02 0.02
C CYS A 92 -15.35 11.08 -1.05
N LEU A 93 -15.46 10.67 -2.32
CA LEU A 93 -15.71 11.57 -3.45
C LEU A 93 -17.11 12.19 -3.41
N GLN A 94 -18.13 11.40 -3.05
CA GLN A 94 -19.50 11.91 -2.86
C GLN A 94 -19.54 12.96 -1.75
N HIS A 95 -18.90 12.69 -0.64
CA HIS A 95 -18.82 13.61 0.50
C HIS A 95 -18.07 14.90 0.17
N ALA A 96 -17.00 14.81 -0.62
CA ALA A 96 -16.29 15.98 -1.13
C ALA A 96 -17.22 16.82 -2.03
N ARG A 97 -17.93 16.18 -2.94
CA ARG A 97 -18.89 16.85 -3.84
C ARG A 97 -20.00 17.58 -3.07
N GLU A 98 -20.58 16.93 -2.07
CA GLU A 98 -21.63 17.53 -1.22
C GLU A 98 -21.15 18.78 -0.48
N ARG A 99 -19.87 18.87 -0.18
CA ARG A 99 -19.22 20.02 0.48
C ARG A 99 -18.56 21.01 -0.47
N ALA A 100 -18.73 20.83 -1.78
CA ALA A 100 -18.00 21.58 -2.79
C ALA A 100 -16.48 21.59 -2.57
N ALA A 101 -15.94 20.50 -1.96
CA ALA A 101 -14.52 20.34 -1.72
C ALA A 101 -13.84 19.75 -2.96
N THR A 102 -12.69 20.27 -3.29
CA THR A 102 -11.86 19.81 -4.43
C THR A 102 -10.69 18.93 -3.99
N ARG A 103 -10.53 18.73 -2.67
CA ARG A 103 -9.42 17.99 -2.08
C ARG A 103 -9.95 16.95 -1.08
N VAL A 104 -9.53 15.71 -1.27
CA VAL A 104 -9.74 14.59 -0.34
C VAL A 104 -8.38 14.05 0.06
N GLU A 105 -8.13 13.97 1.34
CA GLU A 105 -6.84 13.51 1.87
C GLU A 105 -7.04 12.87 3.24
N VAL A 106 -6.30 11.81 3.52
CA VAL A 106 -6.21 11.25 4.86
C VAL A 106 -5.32 12.12 5.74
N SER A 107 -5.75 12.40 6.97
CA SER A 107 -4.90 13.12 7.92
C SER A 107 -3.70 12.26 8.35
N ALA A 108 -2.56 12.91 8.63
CA ALA A 108 -1.37 12.22 9.13
C ALA A 108 -1.68 11.44 10.43
N ALA A 109 -2.44 12.04 11.35
CA ALA A 109 -2.83 11.39 12.61
C ALA A 109 -3.64 10.11 12.39
N ALA A 110 -4.63 10.12 11.49
CA ALA A 110 -5.42 8.93 11.18
C ALA A 110 -4.57 7.83 10.54
N ASN A 111 -3.67 8.20 9.61
CA ASN A 111 -2.76 7.25 9.00
C ASN A 111 -1.80 6.63 10.02
N THR A 112 -1.20 7.43 10.91
CA THR A 112 -0.30 6.95 11.96
C THR A 112 -1.02 5.97 12.90
N ALA A 113 -2.19 6.35 13.42
CA ALA A 113 -2.96 5.49 14.32
C ALA A 113 -3.35 4.16 13.65
N TYR A 114 -3.75 4.19 12.38
CA TYR A 114 -4.02 3.00 11.62
C TYR A 114 -2.78 2.12 11.46
N PHE A 115 -1.66 2.71 11.06
CA PHE A 115 -0.41 1.99 10.82
C PHE A 115 0.12 1.33 12.11
N GLU A 116 0.12 2.05 13.23
CA GLU A 116 0.48 1.50 14.54
C GLU A 116 -0.43 0.34 14.94
N SER A 117 -1.73 0.44 14.70
CA SER A 117 -2.68 -0.65 14.97
C SER A 117 -2.41 -1.90 14.12
N MET A 118 -1.90 -1.73 12.91
CA MET A 118 -1.52 -2.85 12.03
C MET A 118 -0.23 -3.53 12.46
N LEU A 119 0.73 -2.77 12.99
CA LEU A 119 1.99 -3.31 13.51
C LEU A 119 1.83 -4.04 14.84
N ALA A 120 0.80 -3.73 15.61
CA ALA A 120 0.52 -4.36 16.91
C ALA A 120 -0.21 -5.72 16.81
N ARG A 121 -0.59 -6.16 15.62
CA ARG A 121 -1.28 -7.44 15.35
C ARG A 121 -0.33 -8.54 14.97
#